data_7fa95f603c9b498d17edf8f9de5a7cc9
#
_entry.id   7fa95f603c9b498d17edf8f9de5a7cc9
#
_cell.length_a   1.000
_cell.length_b   1.000
_cell.length_c   1.000
_cell.angle_alpha   90.00
_cell.angle_beta   90.00
_cell.angle_gamma   90.00
#
_symmetry.space_group_name_H-M   'P 1'
#
loop_
_entity.id
_entity.type
_entity.pdbx_description
1 polymer ?
#
loop_
_entity_poly.entity_id
_entity_poly.type
_entity_poly.pdbx_seq_one_letter_code
_entity_poly.pdbx_strand_id
1 'polypeptide(L)'
;FEDLGEDIPRSPMTARPRSDANLLRRVRESMQGLGMMQIQSLTLSNDDDQFNLVRWSNVGEITRITNPITIDHTLLRQYLLPGLLRLLSSNRHHDLPQSVFELGTVVRDHKNSSRLAFLVAERTGGFASVRGRIQAFLRDLGASEYDIETLPDNEGPWLAGRAAKIMVNGNQIGCFGEIDPHVATHFDLKVPINGAEFCLEQVAKAIPDPV
;
A
#
# COMPACT_ATOMS: atom_id res chain seq x y z
N PHE A 1 -10.93 -42.76 -16.44
CA PHE A 1 -10.67 -41.36 -16.91
C PHE A 1 -10.71 -41.23 -18.44
N GLU A 2 -10.96 -42.32 -19.17
CA GLU A 2 -10.84 -42.33 -20.64
C GLU A 2 -12.11 -41.87 -21.38
N ASP A 3 -13.26 -41.71 -20.68
CA ASP A 3 -14.56 -41.33 -21.27
C ASP A 3 -15.28 -40.21 -20.53
N LEU A 4 -14.58 -39.12 -20.20
CA LEU A 4 -15.24 -37.90 -19.82
C LEU A 4 -15.63 -37.16 -21.11
N GLY A 5 -16.89 -37.33 -21.55
CA GLY A 5 -17.41 -36.59 -22.67
C GLY A 5 -17.32 -35.09 -22.45
N GLU A 6 -17.00 -34.33 -23.49
CA GLU A 6 -16.96 -32.89 -23.46
C GLU A 6 -18.41 -32.34 -23.39
N ASP A 7 -18.91 -32.14 -22.16
CA ASP A 7 -20.19 -31.43 -21.95
C ASP A 7 -19.95 -29.93 -21.95
N ILE A 8 -20.23 -29.30 -23.07
CA ILE A 8 -20.28 -27.84 -23.16
C ILE A 8 -21.56 -27.36 -22.50
N PRO A 9 -21.50 -26.58 -21.41
CA PRO A 9 -22.69 -26.08 -20.73
C PRO A 9 -23.54 -25.24 -21.69
N ARG A 10 -24.84 -25.58 -21.80
CA ARG A 10 -25.80 -24.93 -22.72
C ARG A 10 -26.16 -23.50 -22.34
N SER A 11 -25.82 -23.04 -21.14
CA SER A 11 -26.01 -21.67 -20.69
C SER A 11 -24.69 -20.91 -20.75
N PRO A 12 -24.55 -19.86 -21.58
CA PRO A 12 -23.38 -19.04 -21.55
C PRO A 12 -23.33 -18.29 -20.21
N MET A 13 -22.41 -18.69 -19.33
CA MET A 13 -22.11 -17.92 -18.12
C MET A 13 -21.25 -16.73 -18.53
N THR A 14 -21.88 -15.55 -18.63
CA THR A 14 -21.11 -14.31 -18.78
C THR A 14 -20.49 -13.96 -17.45
N ALA A 15 -19.18 -14.09 -17.37
CA ALA A 15 -18.43 -13.59 -16.22
C ALA A 15 -18.58 -12.06 -16.16
N ARG A 16 -18.88 -11.54 -14.97
CA ARG A 16 -18.85 -10.09 -14.70
C ARG A 16 -17.62 -9.77 -13.89
N PRO A 17 -16.85 -8.74 -14.25
CA PRO A 17 -15.74 -8.30 -13.43
C PRO A 17 -16.26 -7.83 -12.07
N ARG A 18 -15.44 -7.97 -11.04
CA ARG A 18 -15.72 -7.37 -9.73
C ARG A 18 -15.82 -5.85 -9.90
N SER A 19 -16.66 -5.20 -9.07
CA SER A 19 -16.89 -3.75 -9.13
C SER A 19 -15.60 -2.93 -8.96
N ASP A 20 -14.60 -3.46 -8.26
CA ASP A 20 -13.30 -2.81 -8.03
C ASP A 20 -12.24 -3.13 -9.10
N ALA A 21 -12.50 -4.08 -10.02
CA ALA A 21 -11.50 -4.57 -10.98
C ALA A 21 -10.93 -3.47 -11.87
N ASN A 22 -11.77 -2.55 -12.34
CA ASN A 22 -11.35 -1.42 -13.16
C ASN A 22 -10.45 -0.45 -12.38
N LEU A 23 -10.82 -0.12 -11.14
CA LEU A 23 -9.98 0.71 -10.27
C LEU A 23 -8.62 0.06 -10.05
N LEU A 24 -8.59 -1.21 -9.64
CA LEU A 24 -7.35 -1.93 -9.37
C LEU A 24 -6.44 -1.98 -10.61
N ARG A 25 -7.03 -2.15 -11.81
CA ARG A 25 -6.29 -2.12 -13.09
C ARG A 25 -5.69 -0.74 -13.34
N ARG A 26 -6.49 0.34 -13.24
CA ARG A 26 -6.03 1.72 -13.44
C ARG A 26 -4.92 2.10 -12.45
N VAL A 27 -5.09 1.77 -11.18
CA VAL A 27 -4.07 2.02 -10.14
C VAL A 27 -2.78 1.29 -10.47
N ARG A 28 -2.84 0.02 -10.91
CA ARG A 28 -1.65 -0.75 -11.30
C ARG A 28 -0.95 -0.14 -12.50
N GLU A 29 -1.69 0.20 -13.56
CA GLU A 29 -1.16 0.82 -14.76
C GLU A 29 -0.49 2.18 -14.45
N SER A 30 -1.12 3.00 -13.61
CA SER A 30 -0.57 4.27 -13.16
C SER A 30 0.75 4.10 -12.39
N MET A 31 0.80 3.18 -11.41
CA MET A 31 2.02 2.93 -10.63
C MET A 31 3.16 2.37 -11.49
N GLN A 32 2.85 1.49 -12.46
CA GLN A 32 3.83 1.01 -13.45
C GLN A 32 4.31 2.14 -14.37
N GLY A 33 3.39 3.02 -14.79
CA GLY A 33 3.72 4.23 -15.57
C GLY A 33 4.64 5.20 -14.81
N LEU A 34 4.58 5.22 -13.49
CA LEU A 34 5.50 5.97 -12.61
C LEU A 34 6.86 5.24 -12.41
N GLY A 35 7.11 4.14 -13.11
CA GLY A 35 8.37 3.39 -13.06
C GLY A 35 8.53 2.52 -11.82
N MET A 36 7.43 2.12 -11.17
CA MET A 36 7.48 1.29 -9.97
C MET A 36 7.25 -0.19 -10.29
N MET A 37 7.96 -1.06 -9.59
CA MET A 37 7.81 -2.51 -9.68
C MET A 37 6.70 -2.99 -8.74
N GLN A 38 5.74 -3.74 -9.26
CA GLN A 38 4.72 -4.37 -8.43
C GLN A 38 5.30 -5.56 -7.68
N ILE A 39 5.03 -5.62 -6.38
CA ILE A 39 5.37 -6.77 -5.55
C ILE A 39 4.11 -7.28 -4.86
N GLN A 40 4.21 -8.46 -4.28
CA GLN A 40 3.17 -9.02 -3.41
C GLN A 40 3.85 -9.67 -2.21
N SER A 41 3.59 -9.15 -1.03
CA SER A 41 4.08 -9.68 0.23
C SER A 41 3.03 -10.55 0.93
N LEU A 42 3.45 -11.27 1.97
CA LEU A 42 2.54 -12.09 2.76
C LEU A 42 1.53 -11.23 3.52
N THR A 43 0.31 -11.72 3.62
CA THR A 43 -0.74 -11.11 4.46
C THR A 43 -0.48 -11.35 5.96
N LEU A 44 0.30 -12.38 6.29
CA LEU A 44 0.72 -12.69 7.64
C LEU A 44 1.86 -11.77 8.08
N SER A 45 1.81 -11.33 9.34
CA SER A 45 2.78 -10.43 9.95
C SER A 45 2.80 -10.61 11.48
N ASN A 46 3.46 -9.70 12.18
CA ASN A 46 3.55 -9.65 13.64
C ASN A 46 3.37 -8.23 14.17
N ASP A 47 3.23 -8.09 15.50
CA ASP A 47 3.02 -6.80 16.15
C ASP A 47 4.19 -5.83 15.96
N ASP A 48 5.43 -6.33 15.98
CA ASP A 48 6.61 -5.48 15.86
C ASP A 48 6.65 -4.83 14.48
N ASP A 49 6.52 -5.61 13.41
CA ASP A 49 6.55 -5.08 12.05
C ASP A 49 5.37 -4.15 11.77
N GLN A 50 4.17 -4.52 12.21
CA GLN A 50 2.97 -3.77 11.88
C GLN A 50 2.80 -2.48 12.69
N PHE A 51 3.28 -2.46 13.93
CA PHE A 51 2.96 -1.37 14.85
C PHE A 51 4.20 -0.78 15.52
N ASN A 52 4.99 -1.59 16.24
CA ASN A 52 6.04 -1.09 17.12
C ASN A 52 7.19 -0.43 16.34
N LEU A 53 7.75 -1.10 15.34
CA LEU A 53 8.89 -0.62 14.57
C LEU A 53 8.54 0.56 13.66
N VAL A 54 7.30 0.62 13.20
CA VAL A 54 6.79 1.69 12.31
C VAL A 54 6.01 2.77 13.06
N ARG A 55 5.87 2.66 14.38
CA ARG A 55 5.16 3.63 15.23
C ARG A 55 3.71 3.90 14.80
N TRP A 56 3.05 2.89 14.20
CA TRP A 56 1.63 2.97 13.90
C TRP A 56 0.79 2.30 14.98
N SER A 57 -0.31 2.94 15.32
CA SER A 57 -1.34 2.31 16.14
C SER A 57 -2.17 1.35 15.31
N ASN A 58 -2.69 0.30 15.94
CA ASN A 58 -3.67 -0.55 15.29
C ASN A 58 -4.97 0.21 15.01
N VAL A 59 -5.65 -0.17 13.96
CA VAL A 59 -6.97 0.37 13.58
C VAL A 59 -8.03 -0.70 13.81
N GLY A 60 -8.89 -0.47 14.80
CA GLY A 60 -9.89 -1.45 15.20
C GLY A 60 -9.28 -2.72 15.78
N GLU A 61 -10.02 -3.83 15.71
CA GLU A 61 -9.58 -5.11 16.23
C GLU A 61 -8.53 -5.79 15.33
N ILE A 62 -7.53 -6.41 15.96
CA ILE A 62 -6.47 -7.15 15.26
C ILE A 62 -6.93 -8.60 15.08
N THR A 63 -6.88 -9.09 13.85
CA THR A 63 -7.13 -10.51 13.57
C THR A 63 -5.86 -11.31 13.82
N ARG A 64 -5.87 -12.14 14.87
CA ARG A 64 -4.74 -12.94 15.30
C ARG A 64 -4.89 -14.41 14.89
N ILE A 65 -3.75 -15.06 14.67
CA ILE A 65 -3.67 -16.50 14.39
C ILE A 65 -3.62 -17.25 15.72
N THR A 66 -4.54 -18.19 15.93
CA THR A 66 -4.64 -18.93 17.20
C THR A 66 -3.42 -19.81 17.46
N ASN A 67 -2.90 -20.47 16.43
CA ASN A 67 -1.74 -21.36 16.51
C ASN A 67 -0.71 -20.99 15.43
N PRO A 68 0.06 -19.90 15.61
CA PRO A 68 1.03 -19.48 14.63
C PRO A 68 2.20 -20.48 14.55
N ILE A 69 2.65 -20.77 13.33
CA ILE A 69 3.81 -21.66 13.10
C ILE A 69 5.11 -20.97 13.51
N THR A 70 5.17 -19.64 13.34
CA THR A 70 6.33 -18.81 13.68
C THR A 70 5.89 -17.54 14.40
N ILE A 71 6.79 -16.97 15.17
CA ILE A 71 6.57 -15.66 15.83
C ILE A 71 6.43 -14.51 14.83
N ASP A 72 6.89 -14.70 13.59
CA ASP A 72 6.81 -13.69 12.53
C ASP A 72 5.41 -13.63 11.88
N HIS A 73 4.56 -14.63 12.12
CA HIS A 73 3.25 -14.77 11.49
C HIS A 73 2.12 -14.96 12.52
N THR A 74 1.96 -13.98 13.39
CA THR A 74 1.01 -14.06 14.53
C THR A 74 -0.31 -13.37 14.27
N LEU A 75 -0.38 -12.52 13.23
CA LEU A 75 -1.57 -11.74 12.90
C LEU A 75 -1.71 -11.48 11.39
N LEU A 76 -2.91 -11.04 10.98
CA LEU A 76 -3.15 -10.51 9.65
C LEU A 76 -2.83 -9.01 9.61
N ARG A 77 -2.05 -8.59 8.62
CA ARG A 77 -1.56 -7.20 8.48
C ARG A 77 -2.69 -6.18 8.40
N GLN A 78 -2.48 -5.02 9.03
CA GLN A 78 -3.35 -3.85 8.94
C GLN A 78 -2.80 -2.76 8.02
N TYR A 79 -1.52 -2.85 7.64
CA TYR A 79 -0.80 -1.92 6.77
C TYR A 79 0.07 -2.68 5.76
N LEU A 80 0.31 -2.07 4.60
CA LEU A 80 1.19 -2.63 3.56
C LEU A 80 2.64 -2.15 3.69
N LEU A 81 2.85 -0.89 4.10
CA LEU A 81 4.18 -0.28 4.19
C LEU A 81 5.20 -1.09 4.99
N PRO A 82 4.86 -1.72 6.13
CA PRO A 82 5.82 -2.55 6.87
C PRO A 82 6.37 -3.72 6.04
N GLY A 83 5.50 -4.37 5.25
CA GLY A 83 5.91 -5.44 4.32
C GLY A 83 6.87 -4.94 3.23
N LEU A 84 6.62 -3.74 2.71
CA LEU A 84 7.52 -3.10 1.75
C LEU A 84 8.87 -2.73 2.36
N LEU A 85 8.91 -2.26 3.62
CA LEU A 85 10.15 -1.99 4.34
C LEU A 85 10.97 -3.27 4.55
N ARG A 86 10.34 -4.38 4.90
CA ARG A 86 10.99 -5.70 5.00
C ARG A 86 11.53 -6.18 3.65
N LEU A 87 10.79 -5.95 2.58
CA LEU A 87 11.26 -6.27 1.22
C LEU A 87 12.52 -5.46 0.88
N LEU A 88 12.50 -4.14 1.08
CA LEU A 88 13.67 -3.29 0.82
C LEU A 88 14.86 -3.71 1.68
N SER A 89 14.64 -4.07 2.94
CA SER A 89 15.67 -4.60 3.84
C SER A 89 16.34 -5.86 3.28
N SER A 90 15.55 -6.81 2.80
CA SER A 90 16.06 -8.04 2.18
C SER A 90 16.82 -7.78 0.88
N ASN A 91 16.49 -6.69 0.18
CA ASN A 91 17.05 -6.32 -1.11
C ASN A 91 18.05 -5.13 -1.04
N ARG A 92 18.55 -4.80 0.15
CA ARG A 92 19.41 -3.62 0.38
C ARG A 92 20.74 -3.61 -0.37
N HIS A 93 21.14 -4.75 -0.94
CA HIS A 93 22.38 -4.88 -1.74
C HIS A 93 22.15 -4.62 -3.23
N HIS A 94 20.92 -4.46 -3.67
CA HIS A 94 20.63 -4.10 -5.04
C HIS A 94 20.81 -2.60 -5.28
N ASP A 95 21.03 -2.25 -6.53
CA ASP A 95 21.26 -0.88 -6.95
C ASP A 95 20.07 0.03 -6.66
N LEU A 96 20.37 1.31 -6.43
CA LEU A 96 19.38 2.37 -6.26
C LEU A 96 19.15 3.12 -7.58
N PRO A 97 17.97 3.64 -7.83
CA PRO A 97 16.80 3.65 -6.96
C PRO A 97 16.04 2.33 -6.95
N GLN A 98 15.45 1.98 -5.79
CA GLN A 98 14.49 0.89 -5.70
C GLN A 98 13.10 1.50 -5.50
N SER A 99 12.22 1.30 -6.47
CA SER A 99 10.85 1.82 -6.47
C SER A 99 9.88 0.66 -6.55
N VAL A 100 9.15 0.42 -5.47
CA VAL A 100 8.25 -0.74 -5.34
C VAL A 100 6.88 -0.32 -4.88
N PHE A 101 5.84 -1.03 -5.33
CA PHE A 101 4.48 -0.84 -4.84
C PHE A 101 3.77 -2.18 -4.66
N GLU A 102 2.77 -2.18 -3.80
CA GLU A 102 1.88 -3.31 -3.58
C GLU A 102 0.42 -2.85 -3.63
N LEU A 103 -0.38 -3.56 -4.43
CA LEU A 103 -1.83 -3.57 -4.36
C LEU A 103 -2.24 -4.80 -3.56
N GLY A 104 -2.64 -4.62 -2.32
CA GLY A 104 -2.85 -5.73 -1.41
C GLY A 104 -4.05 -5.55 -0.50
N THR A 105 -4.44 -6.67 0.10
CA THR A 105 -5.47 -6.70 1.13
C THR A 105 -4.83 -6.59 2.50
N VAL A 106 -5.45 -5.79 3.37
CA VAL A 106 -5.21 -5.75 4.81
C VAL A 106 -6.49 -6.16 5.54
N VAL A 107 -6.38 -6.48 6.82
CA VAL A 107 -7.53 -6.90 7.63
C VAL A 107 -7.68 -5.97 8.83
N ARG A 108 -8.83 -5.31 8.94
CA ARG A 108 -9.19 -4.41 10.05
C ARG A 108 -10.59 -4.76 10.54
N ASP A 109 -10.79 -4.87 11.82
CA ASP A 109 -12.06 -5.33 12.40
C ASP A 109 -12.58 -6.63 11.75
N HIS A 110 -11.66 -7.58 11.52
CA HIS A 110 -11.92 -8.86 10.86
C HIS A 110 -12.49 -8.74 9.44
N LYS A 111 -12.35 -7.58 8.79
CA LYS A 111 -12.82 -7.31 7.42
C LYS A 111 -11.65 -6.98 6.49
N ASN A 112 -11.73 -7.50 5.28
CA ASN A 112 -10.78 -7.18 4.23
C ASN A 112 -10.96 -5.73 3.76
N SER A 113 -9.84 -5.02 3.58
CA SER A 113 -9.77 -3.69 2.97
C SER A 113 -8.67 -3.68 1.93
N SER A 114 -8.96 -3.14 0.76
CA SER A 114 -8.00 -3.04 -0.34
C SER A 114 -7.15 -1.78 -0.20
N ARG A 115 -5.83 -1.95 -0.30
CA ARG A 115 -4.87 -0.85 -0.17
C ARG A 115 -3.86 -0.81 -1.29
N LEU A 116 -3.36 0.39 -1.54
CA LEU A 116 -2.14 0.64 -2.29
C LEU A 116 -1.10 1.18 -1.32
N ALA A 117 0.12 0.64 -1.35
CA ALA A 117 1.27 1.30 -0.77
C ALA A 117 2.43 1.28 -1.75
N PHE A 118 3.31 2.29 -1.64
CA PHE A 118 4.56 2.29 -2.37
C PHE A 118 5.70 2.87 -1.53
N LEU A 119 6.92 2.42 -1.81
CA LEU A 119 8.16 2.98 -1.27
C LEU A 119 9.16 3.22 -2.39
N VAL A 120 9.92 4.28 -2.24
CA VAL A 120 11.06 4.60 -3.08
C VAL A 120 12.27 4.83 -2.19
N ALA A 121 13.27 3.98 -2.36
CA ALA A 121 14.59 4.14 -1.75
C ALA A 121 15.53 4.75 -2.81
N GLU A 122 16.02 5.96 -2.56
CA GLU A 122 16.84 6.70 -3.51
C GLU A 122 17.86 7.60 -2.79
N ARG A 123 19.01 7.89 -3.42
CA ARG A 123 20.11 8.66 -2.78
C ARG A 123 19.73 10.10 -2.46
N THR A 124 18.86 10.70 -3.25
CA THR A 124 18.52 12.13 -3.23
C THR A 124 17.01 12.37 -3.16
N GLY A 125 16.26 11.43 -2.62
CA GLY A 125 14.82 11.54 -2.43
C GLY A 125 14.44 12.45 -1.27
N GLY A 126 13.22 12.98 -1.31
CA GLY A 126 12.66 13.80 -0.24
C GLY A 126 11.17 14.07 -0.44
N PHE A 127 10.58 14.86 0.47
CA PHE A 127 9.14 15.14 0.47
C PHE A 127 8.63 15.70 -0.88
N ALA A 128 9.39 16.57 -1.55
CA ALA A 128 9.01 17.10 -2.86
C ALA A 128 8.92 16.01 -3.93
N SER A 129 9.81 15.02 -3.88
CA SER A 129 9.83 13.88 -4.82
C SER A 129 8.59 13.02 -4.65
N VAL A 130 8.26 12.61 -3.42
CA VAL A 130 7.06 11.81 -3.18
C VAL A 130 5.79 12.60 -3.48
N ARG A 131 5.73 13.89 -3.13
CA ARG A 131 4.60 14.75 -3.47
C ARG A 131 4.36 14.80 -4.98
N GLY A 132 5.41 14.94 -5.78
CA GLY A 132 5.30 14.92 -7.25
C GLY A 132 4.71 13.61 -7.78
N ARG A 133 5.12 12.45 -7.23
CA ARG A 133 4.56 11.14 -7.58
C ARG A 133 3.07 11.03 -7.21
N ILE A 134 2.69 11.53 -6.01
CA ILE A 134 1.29 11.57 -5.57
C ILE A 134 0.44 12.43 -6.52
N GLN A 135 0.92 13.61 -6.89
CA GLN A 135 0.22 14.49 -7.82
C GLN A 135 0.05 13.84 -9.20
N ALA A 136 1.07 13.16 -9.70
CA ALA A 136 0.99 12.43 -10.96
C ALA A 136 -0.01 11.28 -10.88
N PHE A 137 0.04 10.49 -9.83
CA PHE A 137 -0.89 9.37 -9.57
C PHE A 137 -2.35 9.84 -9.51
N LEU A 138 -2.64 10.87 -8.69
CA LEU A 138 -4.00 11.38 -8.55
C LEU A 138 -4.55 11.96 -9.85
N ARG A 139 -3.73 12.71 -10.59
CA ARG A 139 -4.09 13.24 -11.90
C ARG A 139 -4.39 12.14 -12.92
N ASP A 140 -3.58 11.09 -12.95
CA ASP A 140 -3.79 9.94 -13.84
C ASP A 140 -5.08 9.18 -13.52
N LEU A 141 -5.47 9.12 -12.24
CA LEU A 141 -6.78 8.60 -11.84
C LEU A 141 -7.95 9.54 -12.10
N GLY A 142 -7.70 10.80 -12.50
CA GLY A 142 -8.72 11.80 -12.75
C GLY A 142 -9.20 12.54 -11.51
N ALA A 143 -8.49 12.45 -10.38
CA ALA A 143 -8.78 13.27 -9.20
C ALA A 143 -8.33 14.72 -9.47
N SER A 144 -9.30 15.61 -9.65
CA SER A 144 -9.04 17.02 -9.96
C SER A 144 -8.97 17.91 -8.73
N GLU A 145 -9.66 17.55 -7.66
CA GLU A 145 -9.76 18.34 -6.43
C GLU A 145 -9.38 17.48 -5.22
N TYR A 146 -8.31 17.87 -4.54
CA TYR A 146 -7.84 17.26 -3.30
C TYR A 146 -7.01 18.26 -2.51
N ASP A 147 -7.05 18.14 -1.19
CA ASP A 147 -6.25 18.91 -0.26
C ASP A 147 -5.11 18.06 0.29
N ILE A 148 -3.98 18.72 0.54
CA ILE A 148 -2.84 18.12 1.23
C ILE A 148 -2.74 18.82 2.59
N GLU A 149 -3.00 18.09 3.64
CA GLU A 149 -2.92 18.58 5.01
C GLU A 149 -1.72 17.96 5.74
N THR A 150 -1.08 18.75 6.60
CA THR A 150 0.03 18.25 7.41
C THR A 150 -0.43 17.10 8.30
N LEU A 151 0.35 16.03 8.32
CA LEU A 151 0.14 14.93 9.27
C LEU A 151 0.75 15.33 10.63
N PRO A 152 0.08 15.04 11.76
CA PRO A 152 0.66 15.25 13.08
C PRO A 152 1.99 14.52 13.27
N ASP A 153 2.92 15.14 13.97
CA ASP A 153 4.18 14.52 14.32
C ASP A 153 3.94 13.24 15.15
N ASN A 154 4.77 12.23 14.92
CA ASN A 154 4.67 10.90 15.56
C ASN A 154 3.47 10.03 15.15
N GLU A 155 2.77 10.35 14.10
CA GLU A 155 1.75 9.49 13.51
C GLU A 155 2.36 8.62 12.41
N GLY A 156 2.72 7.39 12.74
CA GLY A 156 3.27 6.40 11.79
C GLY A 156 4.79 6.51 11.54
N PRO A 157 5.27 5.94 10.43
CA PRO A 157 6.70 5.80 10.15
C PRO A 157 7.36 7.08 9.65
N TRP A 158 6.67 8.19 9.66
CA TRP A 158 7.06 9.40 8.97
C TRP A 158 8.01 10.29 9.77
N LEU A 159 8.89 10.97 9.05
CA LEU A 159 9.73 12.02 9.60
C LEU A 159 8.87 13.25 9.95
N ALA A 160 9.03 13.76 11.17
CA ALA A 160 8.29 14.92 11.66
C ALA A 160 8.40 16.13 10.71
N GLY A 161 7.30 16.78 10.39
CA GLY A 161 7.22 17.90 9.44
C GLY A 161 7.44 17.51 7.97
N ARG A 162 7.57 16.22 7.65
CA ARG A 162 7.81 15.70 6.30
C ARG A 162 6.78 14.65 5.89
N ALA A 163 5.56 14.77 6.41
CA ALA A 163 4.44 13.90 6.06
C ALA A 163 3.15 14.69 5.89
N ALA A 164 2.26 14.17 5.09
CA ALA A 164 0.96 14.75 4.83
C ALA A 164 -0.11 13.68 4.60
N LYS A 165 -1.35 14.02 4.91
CA LYS A 165 -2.53 13.27 4.51
C LYS A 165 -3.16 13.90 3.27
N ILE A 166 -3.83 13.07 2.49
CA ILE A 166 -4.53 13.47 1.27
C ILE A 166 -6.01 13.40 1.57
N MET A 167 -6.69 14.53 1.41
CA MET A 167 -8.12 14.69 1.68
C MET A 167 -8.86 14.92 0.36
N VAL A 168 -9.96 14.22 0.18
CA VAL A 168 -10.90 14.46 -0.93
C VAL A 168 -12.30 14.50 -0.37
N ASN A 169 -13.03 15.58 -0.62
CA ASN A 169 -14.39 15.78 -0.10
C ASN A 169 -14.48 15.57 1.43
N GLY A 170 -13.47 16.04 2.17
CA GLY A 170 -13.40 15.90 3.63
C GLY A 170 -13.03 14.49 4.14
N ASN A 171 -12.73 13.54 3.27
CA ASN A 171 -12.34 12.18 3.65
C ASN A 171 -10.86 11.95 3.36
N GLN A 172 -10.13 11.37 4.32
CA GLN A 172 -8.75 10.97 4.12
C GLN A 172 -8.70 9.74 3.22
N ILE A 173 -8.04 9.86 2.07
CA ILE A 173 -7.84 8.76 1.12
C ILE A 173 -6.48 8.07 1.28
N GLY A 174 -5.51 8.75 1.87
CA GLY A 174 -4.17 8.23 2.08
C GLY A 174 -3.27 9.18 2.86
N CYS A 175 -2.05 8.73 3.10
CA CYS A 175 -0.97 9.53 3.67
C CYS A 175 0.34 9.22 2.95
N PHE A 176 1.27 10.18 2.96
CA PHE A 176 2.57 10.07 2.34
C PHE A 176 3.63 10.90 3.06
N GLY A 177 4.88 10.57 2.86
CA GLY A 177 5.97 11.33 3.44
C GLY A 177 7.34 10.68 3.26
N GLU A 178 8.32 11.27 3.95
CA GLU A 178 9.63 10.67 4.15
C GLU A 178 9.58 9.71 5.35
N ILE A 179 10.16 8.54 5.21
CA ILE A 179 10.31 7.60 6.34
C ILE A 179 11.35 8.16 7.31
N ASP A 180 11.00 8.18 8.59
CA ASP A 180 11.94 8.58 9.64
C ASP A 180 13.18 7.69 9.63
N PRO A 181 14.41 8.25 9.63
CA PRO A 181 15.64 7.48 9.69
C PRO A 181 15.71 6.50 10.86
N HIS A 182 15.11 6.80 12.01
CA HIS A 182 15.03 5.86 13.13
C HIS A 182 14.18 4.64 12.77
N VAL A 183 13.04 4.83 12.09
CA VAL A 183 12.22 3.72 11.59
C VAL A 183 12.99 2.94 10.54
N ALA A 184 13.63 3.60 9.57
CA ALA A 184 14.43 2.95 8.54
C ALA A 184 15.54 2.06 9.15
N THR A 185 16.18 2.51 10.24
CA THR A 185 17.22 1.77 10.94
C THR A 185 16.72 0.44 11.53
N HIS A 186 15.47 0.36 11.98
CA HIS A 186 14.88 -0.90 12.46
C HIS A 186 14.80 -1.97 11.36
N PHE A 187 14.82 -1.55 10.10
CA PHE A 187 14.83 -2.41 8.93
C PHE A 187 16.20 -2.49 8.23
N ASP A 188 17.29 -2.09 8.91
CA ASP A 188 18.66 -2.04 8.34
C ASP A 188 18.78 -1.20 7.06
N LEU A 189 17.92 -0.21 6.87
CA LEU A 189 17.91 0.68 5.73
C LEU A 189 18.65 1.98 6.06
N LYS A 190 19.63 2.35 5.21
CA LYS A 190 20.56 3.48 5.44
C LYS A 190 20.45 4.59 4.40
N VAL A 191 19.46 4.49 3.52
CA VAL A 191 19.22 5.47 2.44
C VAL A 191 17.91 6.20 2.68
N PRO A 192 17.74 7.41 2.16
CA PRO A 192 16.46 8.10 2.23
C PRO A 192 15.36 7.24 1.57
N ILE A 193 14.24 7.13 2.26
CA ILE A 193 13.07 6.39 1.79
C ILE A 193 11.86 7.30 1.89
N ASN A 194 11.07 7.32 0.85
CA ASN A 194 9.80 8.03 0.85
C ASN A 194 8.70 7.12 0.28
N GLY A 195 7.45 7.40 0.62
CA GLY A 195 6.36 6.58 0.15
C GLY A 195 4.99 7.05 0.58
N ALA A 196 4.01 6.20 0.34
CA ALA A 196 2.61 6.47 0.67
C ALA A 196 1.82 5.19 0.91
N GLU A 197 0.71 5.32 1.62
CA GLU A 197 -0.31 4.28 1.72
C GLU A 197 -1.71 4.88 1.53
N PHE A 198 -2.54 4.23 0.70
CA PHE A 198 -3.90 4.65 0.34
C PHE A 198 -4.93 3.59 0.69
N CYS A 199 -6.12 4.04 1.07
CA CYS A 199 -7.32 3.22 1.16
C CYS A 199 -8.06 3.26 -0.18
N LEU A 200 -8.10 2.12 -0.90
CA LEU A 200 -8.66 2.09 -2.25
C LEU A 200 -10.18 2.27 -2.28
N GLU A 201 -10.88 1.87 -1.21
CA GLU A 201 -12.31 2.14 -1.06
C GLU A 201 -12.61 3.65 -0.96
N GLN A 202 -11.71 4.42 -0.34
CA GLN A 202 -11.84 5.88 -0.28
C GLN A 202 -11.41 6.53 -1.61
N VAL A 203 -10.35 6.01 -2.23
CA VAL A 203 -9.93 6.45 -3.58
C VAL A 203 -11.06 6.26 -4.58
N ALA A 204 -11.76 5.11 -4.55
CA ALA A 204 -12.90 4.83 -5.42
C ALA A 204 -14.03 5.87 -5.32
N LYS A 205 -14.26 6.41 -4.12
CA LYS A 205 -15.28 7.46 -3.91
C LYS A 205 -14.81 8.85 -4.34
N ALA A 206 -13.51 9.04 -4.47
CA ALA A 206 -12.86 10.32 -4.73
C ALA A 206 -12.60 10.58 -6.22
N ILE A 207 -12.59 9.54 -7.03
CA ILE A 207 -12.32 9.63 -8.47
C ILE A 207 -13.59 9.45 -9.27
N PRO A 208 -13.70 10.08 -10.46
CA PRO A 208 -14.85 9.86 -11.33
C PRO A 208 -14.90 8.42 -11.83
N ASP A 209 -16.13 7.90 -11.97
CA ASP A 209 -16.32 6.62 -12.65
C ASP A 209 -15.70 6.68 -14.05
N PRO A 210 -14.96 5.64 -14.46
CA PRO A 210 -14.46 5.57 -15.82
C PRO A 210 -15.64 5.48 -16.78
N VAL A 211 -15.72 6.44 -17.70
CA VAL A 211 -16.68 6.43 -18.82
C VAL A 211 -16.36 5.26 -19.76
#